data_bdb0ec370604ae0cc9c7ad2f9f9cd262
#
_entry.id   bdb0ec370604ae0cc9c7ad2f9f9cd262
#
_cell.length_a   1.000
_cell.length_b   1.000
_cell.length_c   1.000
_cell.angle_alpha   90.00
_cell.angle_beta   90.00
_cell.angle_gamma   90.00
#
_symmetry.space_group_name_H-M   'P 1'
#
loop_
_entity.id
_entity.type
_entity.pdbx_description
1 polymer ?
#
loop_
_entity_poly.entity_id
_entity_poly.type
_entity_poly.pdbx_seq_one_letter_code
_entity_poly.pdbx_strand_id
1 'polypeptide(L)'
;MHPPSTPPTLPPDRAVYTRLHTDHYPWTEVTVDLAVRQAGGLSGVFEARQGPEWARFVWVAGHLRGGFTAAGDTAWTAMTAALPRAEVTLTELGPTAAELVWTCRGETPEALQGTWPGVRGALERSGFSGVLLGGAASSLWEAGRPVGGPLPPEGAPCHTLTPPGADAASLAAFWAELLALTHRSAPLDEAWRAVCVRLSAEHPCLDPFAREVTVQGGRLRLEPDLPAEEWRPALLAAFRGTLARLGVRLADLPLAELRGQAAWSAAGLEAP
;
A
#
# COMPACT_ATOMS: atom_id res chain seq x y z
N MET A 1 0.46 17.57 -22.91
CA MET A 1 -0.65 17.92 -21.99
C MET A 1 -1.31 16.60 -21.65
N HIS A 2 -1.00 16.02 -20.49
CA HIS A 2 -1.68 14.79 -20.03
C HIS A 2 -3.13 15.15 -19.70
N PRO A 3 -4.11 14.31 -20.06
CA PRO A 3 -5.48 14.51 -19.62
C PRO A 3 -5.51 14.51 -18.09
N PRO A 4 -6.38 15.30 -17.45
CA PRO A 4 -6.51 15.29 -16.00
C PRO A 4 -6.82 13.85 -15.58
N SER A 5 -5.92 13.25 -14.80
CA SER A 5 -6.10 11.88 -14.33
C SER A 5 -7.33 11.85 -13.42
N THR A 6 -8.38 11.18 -13.90
CA THR A 6 -9.57 10.95 -13.07
C THR A 6 -9.15 10.06 -11.90
N PRO A 7 -9.40 10.48 -10.67
CA PRO A 7 -9.02 9.68 -9.51
C PRO A 7 -9.82 8.36 -9.49
N PRO A 8 -9.27 7.29 -8.90
CA PRO A 8 -9.98 6.02 -8.71
C PRO A 8 -11.34 6.23 -8.06
N THR A 9 -12.37 5.53 -8.51
CA THR A 9 -13.73 5.61 -7.94
C THR A 9 -13.74 5.00 -6.53
N LEU A 10 -14.28 5.73 -5.56
CA LEU A 10 -14.44 5.22 -4.19
C LEU A 10 -15.71 4.38 -4.05
N PRO A 11 -15.78 3.44 -3.09
CA PRO A 11 -16.96 2.63 -2.84
C PRO A 11 -18.17 3.48 -2.45
N PRO A 12 -19.27 3.49 -3.24
CA PRO A 12 -20.43 4.35 -2.96
C PRO A 12 -21.24 3.86 -1.75
N ASP A 13 -21.20 2.56 -1.43
CA ASP A 13 -21.87 1.93 -0.30
C ASP A 13 -21.22 2.26 1.06
N ARG A 14 -20.05 2.88 1.05
CA ARG A 14 -19.29 3.32 2.22
C ARG A 14 -19.35 4.83 2.44
N ALA A 15 -20.14 5.54 1.66
CA ALA A 15 -20.25 6.98 1.79
C ALA A 15 -21.02 7.35 3.07
N VAL A 16 -20.41 8.18 3.92
CA VAL A 16 -21.05 8.80 5.09
C VAL A 16 -22.01 9.88 4.64
N TYR A 17 -21.55 10.70 3.71
CA TYR A 17 -22.36 11.64 2.95
C TYR A 17 -21.81 11.77 1.54
N THR A 18 -22.72 12.11 0.61
CA THR A 18 -22.40 12.25 -0.81
C THR A 18 -22.89 13.59 -1.32
N ARG A 19 -22.04 14.29 -2.09
CA ARG A 19 -22.39 15.52 -2.79
C ARG A 19 -23.05 16.60 -1.93
N LEU A 20 -22.61 16.77 -0.67
CA LEU A 20 -23.00 17.92 0.11
C LEU A 20 -22.39 19.17 -0.52
N HIS A 21 -23.19 20.18 -0.77
CA HIS A 21 -22.73 21.41 -1.40
C HIS A 21 -22.28 22.41 -0.33
N THR A 22 -21.08 22.97 -0.45
CA THR A 22 -20.53 23.90 0.54
C THR A 22 -21.26 25.24 0.62
N ASP A 23 -22.12 25.57 -0.36
CA ASP A 23 -23.06 26.69 -0.26
C ASP A 23 -24.13 26.47 0.83
N HIS A 24 -24.46 25.21 1.14
CA HIS A 24 -25.47 24.85 2.15
C HIS A 24 -24.84 24.29 3.43
N TYR A 25 -23.64 23.73 3.31
CA TYR A 25 -22.86 23.18 4.41
C TYR A 25 -21.45 23.77 4.39
N PRO A 26 -21.26 24.95 5.01
CA PRO A 26 -20.03 25.73 4.88
C PRO A 26 -18.76 24.96 5.28
N TRP A 27 -17.61 25.33 4.71
CA TRP A 27 -16.32 24.72 5.01
C TRP A 27 -15.97 24.67 6.48
N THR A 28 -16.43 25.62 7.28
CA THR A 28 -16.26 25.62 8.74
C THR A 28 -16.95 24.44 9.39
N GLU A 29 -18.17 24.11 8.97
CA GLU A 29 -18.93 22.97 9.48
C GLU A 29 -18.35 21.64 9.02
N VAL A 30 -17.95 21.55 7.73
CA VAL A 30 -17.22 20.39 7.19
C VAL A 30 -15.95 20.12 8.00
N THR A 31 -15.19 21.17 8.33
CA THR A 31 -13.93 21.03 9.09
C THR A 31 -14.20 20.52 10.51
N VAL A 32 -15.26 21.02 11.16
CA VAL A 32 -15.65 20.56 12.50
C VAL A 32 -16.10 19.11 12.48
N ASP A 33 -16.95 18.70 11.51
CA ASP A 33 -17.38 17.30 11.36
C ASP A 33 -16.18 16.35 11.17
N LEU A 34 -15.26 16.73 10.28
CA LEU A 34 -14.04 15.93 10.05
C LEU A 34 -13.15 15.85 11.29
N ALA A 35 -13.01 16.92 12.06
CA ALA A 35 -12.24 16.91 13.31
C ALA A 35 -12.86 15.96 14.36
N VAL A 36 -14.19 15.95 14.48
CA VAL A 36 -14.89 15.01 15.37
C VAL A 36 -14.66 13.56 14.94
N ARG A 37 -14.78 13.28 13.65
CA ARG A 37 -14.55 11.94 13.11
C ARG A 37 -13.09 11.50 13.22
N GLN A 38 -12.15 12.41 13.00
CA GLN A 38 -10.73 12.18 13.21
C GLN A 38 -10.45 11.76 14.66
N ALA A 39 -11.03 12.46 15.64
CA ALA A 39 -10.91 12.09 17.04
C ALA A 39 -11.54 10.72 17.35
N GLY A 40 -12.57 10.32 16.58
CA GLY A 40 -13.19 9.00 16.60
C GLY A 40 -12.43 7.90 15.88
N GLY A 41 -11.24 8.18 15.33
CA GLY A 41 -10.42 7.18 14.65
C GLY A 41 -10.76 6.99 13.16
N LEU A 42 -11.29 8.02 12.48
CA LEU A 42 -11.63 7.98 11.05
C LEU A 42 -10.54 7.32 10.21
N SER A 43 -10.94 6.35 9.39
CA SER A 43 -10.18 5.91 8.23
C SER A 43 -11.07 6.09 7.01
N GLY A 44 -10.55 6.77 5.97
CA GLY A 44 -11.36 7.07 4.81
C GLY A 44 -10.81 8.19 3.94
N VAL A 45 -11.61 8.55 2.95
CA VAL A 45 -11.28 9.56 1.96
C VAL A 45 -12.37 10.62 1.92
N PHE A 46 -11.97 11.86 2.12
CA PHE A 46 -12.78 13.04 1.83
C PHE A 46 -12.43 13.52 0.43
N GLU A 47 -13.44 13.72 -0.40
CA GLU A 47 -13.30 14.26 -1.74
C GLU A 47 -14.09 15.56 -1.86
N ALA A 48 -13.45 16.59 -2.42
CA ALA A 48 -14.07 17.85 -2.80
C ALA A 48 -13.98 18.03 -4.31
N ARG A 49 -15.06 18.44 -4.97
CA ARG A 49 -15.12 18.70 -6.41
C ARG A 49 -15.80 20.02 -6.72
N GLN A 50 -15.27 20.75 -7.68
CA GLN A 50 -15.90 21.94 -8.24
C GLN A 50 -15.61 22.00 -9.75
N GLY A 51 -16.61 21.66 -10.57
CA GLY A 51 -16.40 21.48 -12.01
C GLY A 51 -15.40 20.37 -12.31
N PRO A 52 -14.35 20.63 -13.10
CA PRO A 52 -13.30 19.64 -13.39
C PRO A 52 -12.27 19.47 -12.27
N GLU A 53 -12.19 20.43 -11.35
CA GLU A 53 -11.23 20.44 -10.26
C GLU A 53 -11.67 19.51 -9.15
N TRP A 54 -10.69 18.79 -8.56
CA TRP A 54 -10.94 17.93 -7.44
C TRP A 54 -9.74 17.88 -6.50
N ALA A 55 -10.02 17.56 -5.24
CA ALA A 55 -9.01 17.25 -4.24
C ALA A 55 -9.49 16.10 -3.35
N ARG A 56 -8.57 15.28 -2.86
CA ARG A 56 -8.82 14.23 -1.88
C ARG A 56 -7.94 14.40 -0.67
N PHE A 57 -8.49 14.11 0.49
CA PHE A 57 -7.76 14.02 1.76
C PHE A 57 -7.99 12.64 2.36
N VAL A 58 -6.94 12.03 2.88
CA VAL A 58 -6.97 10.64 3.37
C VAL A 58 -6.63 10.60 4.85
N TRP A 59 -7.47 9.93 5.62
CA TRP A 59 -7.23 9.60 7.03
C TRP A 59 -7.05 8.10 7.19
N VAL A 60 -6.14 7.72 8.11
CA VAL A 60 -5.88 6.33 8.51
C VAL A 60 -5.84 6.28 10.03
N ALA A 61 -6.76 5.56 10.64
CA ALA A 61 -6.89 5.42 12.10
C ALA A 61 -6.83 6.77 12.86
N GLY A 62 -7.58 7.77 12.36
CA GLY A 62 -7.62 9.11 12.94
C GLY A 62 -6.45 10.02 12.59
N HIS A 63 -5.49 9.56 11.79
CA HIS A 63 -4.34 10.38 11.37
C HIS A 63 -4.51 10.85 9.94
N LEU A 64 -4.48 12.17 9.73
CA LEU A 64 -4.46 12.73 8.37
C LEU A 64 -3.11 12.39 7.70
N ARG A 65 -3.15 11.61 6.61
CA ARG A 65 -1.98 11.33 5.77
C ARG A 65 -1.60 12.53 4.91
N GLY A 66 -2.58 13.22 4.40
CA GLY A 66 -2.41 14.40 3.56
C GLY A 66 -3.55 14.59 2.58
N GLY A 67 -3.38 15.60 1.70
CA GLY A 67 -4.28 15.87 0.60
C GLY A 67 -3.56 15.86 -0.74
N PHE A 68 -4.27 15.53 -1.81
CA PHE A 68 -3.74 15.49 -3.17
C PHE A 68 -4.78 15.84 -4.22
N THR A 69 -4.29 16.28 -5.36
CA THR A 69 -5.03 16.65 -6.58
C THR A 69 -4.40 15.95 -7.78
N ALA A 70 -4.91 16.20 -8.97
CA ALA A 70 -4.24 15.77 -10.22
C ALA A 70 -2.83 16.38 -10.40
N ALA A 71 -2.55 17.53 -9.77
CA ALA A 71 -1.27 18.23 -9.87
C ALA A 71 -0.24 17.78 -8.79
N GLY A 72 -0.65 16.95 -7.82
CA GLY A 72 0.18 16.51 -6.70
C GLY A 72 -0.41 16.84 -5.34
N ASP A 73 0.44 16.79 -4.31
CA ASP A 73 0.02 16.99 -2.92
C ASP A 73 -0.48 18.43 -2.68
N THR A 74 -1.47 18.57 -1.80
CA THR A 74 -2.11 19.86 -1.47
C THR A 74 -2.41 19.98 0.02
N ALA A 75 -2.40 21.21 0.53
CA ALA A 75 -2.83 21.51 1.90
C ALA A 75 -4.34 21.78 1.97
N TRP A 76 -4.95 21.52 3.13
CA TRP A 76 -6.36 21.78 3.39
C TRP A 76 -6.77 23.23 3.09
N THR A 77 -5.99 24.19 3.55
CA THR A 77 -6.23 25.61 3.32
C THR A 77 -6.15 26.01 1.85
N ALA A 78 -5.23 25.41 1.09
CA ALA A 78 -5.12 25.66 -0.35
C ALA A 78 -6.33 25.10 -1.10
N MET A 79 -6.77 23.89 -0.74
CA MET A 79 -7.96 23.27 -1.33
C MET A 79 -9.23 24.07 -1.06
N THR A 80 -9.49 24.48 0.19
CA THR A 80 -10.70 25.27 0.54
C THR A 80 -10.73 26.63 -0.14
N ALA A 81 -9.56 27.25 -0.37
CA ALA A 81 -9.45 28.49 -1.13
C ALA A 81 -9.68 28.28 -2.63
N ALA A 82 -9.20 27.16 -3.18
CA ALA A 82 -9.35 26.84 -4.61
C ALA A 82 -10.77 26.36 -4.96
N LEU A 83 -11.45 25.67 -4.03
CA LEU A 83 -12.77 25.07 -4.24
C LEU A 83 -13.82 25.65 -3.26
N PRO A 84 -14.12 26.96 -3.32
CA PRO A 84 -15.02 27.62 -2.37
C PRO A 84 -16.47 27.10 -2.42
N ARG A 85 -16.90 26.57 -3.58
CA ARG A 85 -18.25 26.05 -3.83
C ARG A 85 -18.20 24.59 -4.27
N ALA A 86 -17.62 23.74 -3.43
CA ALA A 86 -17.44 22.35 -3.75
C ALA A 86 -18.66 21.48 -3.43
N GLU A 87 -18.84 20.41 -4.20
CA GLU A 87 -19.54 19.22 -3.75
C GLU A 87 -18.56 18.36 -2.97
N VAL A 88 -18.92 17.99 -1.75
CA VAL A 88 -18.05 17.18 -0.87
C VAL A 88 -18.67 15.81 -0.58
N THR A 89 -17.81 14.80 -0.57
CA THR A 89 -18.16 13.41 -0.25
C THR A 89 -17.16 12.87 0.75
N LEU A 90 -17.65 12.21 1.79
CA LEU A 90 -16.81 11.46 2.72
C LEU A 90 -17.13 9.98 2.59
N THR A 91 -16.10 9.16 2.33
CA THR A 91 -16.20 7.71 2.21
C THR A 91 -15.37 7.07 3.32
N GLU A 92 -16.01 6.29 4.20
CA GLU A 92 -15.30 5.49 5.19
C GLU A 92 -14.73 4.23 4.55
N LEU A 93 -13.47 3.93 4.86
CA LEU A 93 -12.75 2.76 4.40
C LEU A 93 -12.12 2.06 5.61
N GLY A 94 -11.74 0.78 5.44
CA GLY A 94 -10.80 0.17 6.38
C GLY A 94 -9.42 0.86 6.32
N PRO A 95 -8.63 0.80 7.40
CA PRO A 95 -7.32 1.47 7.45
C PRO A 95 -6.41 1.10 6.28
N THR A 96 -6.31 -0.19 5.94
CA THR A 96 -5.53 -0.68 4.80
C THR A 96 -6.00 -0.10 3.47
N ALA A 97 -7.33 -0.08 3.24
CA ALA A 97 -7.89 0.46 2.00
C ALA A 97 -7.63 1.97 1.86
N ALA A 98 -7.75 2.72 2.96
CA ALA A 98 -7.41 4.14 2.99
C ALA A 98 -5.91 4.38 2.71
N GLU A 99 -5.03 3.58 3.32
CA GLU A 99 -3.59 3.63 3.06
C GLU A 99 -3.26 3.34 1.58
N LEU A 100 -3.92 2.38 0.95
CA LEU A 100 -3.76 2.10 -0.49
C LEU A 100 -4.15 3.30 -1.36
N VAL A 101 -5.24 4.00 -1.04
CA VAL A 101 -5.62 5.23 -1.77
C VAL A 101 -4.53 6.30 -1.66
N TRP A 102 -3.93 6.44 -0.47
CA TRP A 102 -2.85 7.40 -0.24
C TRP A 102 -1.57 7.02 -0.97
N THR A 103 -1.13 5.79 -0.83
CA THR A 103 0.15 5.32 -1.39
C THR A 103 0.14 5.22 -2.92
N CYS A 104 -1.01 4.88 -3.52
CA CYS A 104 -1.15 4.79 -4.97
C CYS A 104 -1.51 6.12 -5.67
N ARG A 105 -1.59 7.26 -4.95
CA ARG A 105 -2.14 8.53 -5.48
C ARG A 105 -1.37 9.14 -6.65
N GLY A 106 -0.06 8.87 -6.72
CA GLY A 106 0.82 9.40 -7.77
C GLY A 106 1.24 8.38 -8.82
N GLU A 107 0.74 7.16 -8.70
CA GLU A 107 1.18 6.06 -9.56
C GLU A 107 0.51 6.09 -10.94
N THR A 108 1.23 5.62 -11.93
CA THR A 108 0.71 5.47 -13.30
C THR A 108 0.08 4.08 -13.43
N PRO A 109 -1.15 3.98 -14.00
CA PRO A 109 -1.78 2.69 -14.22
C PRO A 109 -0.97 1.81 -15.17
N GLU A 110 -0.67 0.58 -14.74
CA GLU A 110 -0.04 -0.46 -15.54
C GLU A 110 -1.08 -1.41 -16.11
N ALA A 111 -1.03 -1.66 -17.43
CA ALA A 111 -1.97 -2.54 -18.09
C ALA A 111 -1.69 -4.01 -17.75
N LEU A 112 -2.73 -4.74 -17.32
CA LEU A 112 -2.67 -6.18 -17.18
C LEU A 112 -2.98 -6.89 -18.49
N GLN A 113 -2.32 -8.03 -18.73
CA GLN A 113 -2.66 -8.89 -19.84
C GLN A 113 -3.95 -9.67 -19.54
N GLY A 114 -5.02 -9.36 -20.31
CA GLY A 114 -6.32 -9.98 -20.14
C GLY A 114 -7.41 -9.04 -19.63
N THR A 115 -8.59 -9.61 -19.44
CA THR A 115 -9.79 -8.89 -19.01
C THR A 115 -10.35 -9.52 -17.73
N TRP A 116 -11.19 -8.77 -17.01
CA TRP A 116 -11.93 -9.30 -15.87
C TRP A 116 -13.00 -10.32 -16.32
N PRO A 117 -13.19 -11.47 -15.64
CA PRO A 117 -12.53 -11.92 -14.41
C PRO A 117 -11.24 -12.74 -14.64
N GLY A 118 -10.75 -12.89 -15.89
CA GLY A 118 -9.62 -13.76 -16.23
C GLY A 118 -8.33 -13.41 -15.46
N VAL A 119 -8.09 -12.11 -15.16
CA VAL A 119 -6.91 -11.65 -14.40
C VAL A 119 -6.97 -11.95 -12.91
N ARG A 120 -8.15 -12.28 -12.37
CA ARG A 120 -8.37 -12.47 -10.93
C ARG A 120 -7.43 -13.50 -10.30
N GLY A 121 -7.33 -14.68 -10.91
CA GLY A 121 -6.49 -15.75 -10.39
C GLY A 121 -4.99 -15.39 -10.37
N ALA A 122 -4.52 -14.52 -11.27
CA ALA A 122 -3.16 -14.02 -11.24
C ALA A 122 -2.94 -13.08 -10.05
N LEU A 123 -3.87 -12.13 -9.82
CA LEU A 123 -3.82 -11.22 -8.67
C LEU A 123 -3.87 -11.95 -7.32
N GLU A 124 -4.70 -13.00 -7.21
CA GLU A 124 -4.79 -13.84 -6.01
C GLU A 124 -3.48 -14.59 -5.74
N ARG A 125 -2.90 -15.23 -6.77
CA ARG A 125 -1.65 -15.99 -6.63
C ARG A 125 -0.44 -15.11 -6.34
N SER A 126 -0.36 -13.92 -6.96
CA SER A 126 0.74 -12.98 -6.71
C SER A 126 0.65 -12.27 -5.36
N GLY A 127 -0.46 -12.45 -4.62
CA GLY A 127 -0.69 -11.69 -3.41
C GLY A 127 -0.79 -10.17 -3.67
N PHE A 128 -1.37 -9.77 -4.81
CA PHE A 128 -1.44 -8.38 -5.23
C PHE A 128 -2.00 -7.47 -4.13
N SER A 129 -1.30 -6.36 -3.87
CA SER A 129 -1.77 -5.27 -3.01
C SER A 129 -1.69 -3.96 -3.79
N GLY A 130 -2.82 -3.26 -3.92
CA GLY A 130 -2.91 -2.06 -4.74
C GLY A 130 -4.35 -1.75 -5.15
N VAL A 131 -4.49 -0.96 -6.23
CA VAL A 131 -5.78 -0.62 -6.81
C VAL A 131 -5.91 -1.27 -8.18
N LEU A 132 -6.97 -2.05 -8.38
CA LEU A 132 -7.36 -2.61 -9.68
C LEU A 132 -8.38 -1.69 -10.32
N LEU A 133 -8.08 -1.20 -11.51
CA LEU A 133 -8.94 -0.36 -12.34
C LEU A 133 -9.50 -1.18 -13.50
N GLY A 134 -10.81 -1.05 -13.78
CA GLY A 134 -11.42 -1.69 -14.94
C GLY A 134 -12.75 -1.03 -15.32
N GLY A 135 -12.82 -0.43 -16.50
CA GLY A 135 -13.96 0.42 -16.88
C GLY A 135 -14.07 1.63 -15.96
N ALA A 136 -15.25 1.82 -15.36
CA ALA A 136 -15.48 2.86 -14.34
C ALA A 136 -15.27 2.35 -12.90
N ALA A 137 -14.92 1.08 -12.73
CA ALA A 137 -14.75 0.47 -11.41
C ALA A 137 -13.30 0.59 -10.92
N SER A 138 -13.17 0.77 -9.59
CA SER A 138 -11.89 0.72 -8.89
C SER A 138 -12.06 -0.14 -7.64
N SER A 139 -11.31 -1.22 -7.54
CA SER A 139 -11.30 -2.09 -6.38
C SER A 139 -9.95 -2.05 -5.68
N LEU A 140 -9.99 -2.00 -4.36
CA LEU A 140 -8.82 -1.98 -3.48
C LEU A 140 -8.50 -3.41 -3.06
N TRP A 141 -7.24 -3.80 -3.18
CA TRP A 141 -6.78 -5.17 -2.96
C TRP A 141 -5.66 -5.22 -1.92
N GLU A 142 -5.68 -6.23 -1.07
CA GLU A 142 -4.63 -6.54 -0.09
C GLU A 142 -4.33 -8.04 -0.11
N ALA A 143 -3.07 -8.39 -0.27
CA ALA A 143 -2.60 -9.78 -0.28
C ALA A 143 -3.44 -10.70 -1.18
N GLY A 144 -3.78 -10.25 -2.40
CA GLY A 144 -4.57 -11.00 -3.36
C GLY A 144 -6.08 -11.04 -3.10
N ARG A 145 -6.61 -10.22 -2.16
CA ARG A 145 -8.04 -10.19 -1.81
C ARG A 145 -8.60 -8.78 -1.96
N PRO A 146 -9.81 -8.64 -2.50
CA PRO A 146 -10.47 -7.35 -2.54
C PRO A 146 -10.91 -6.94 -1.12
N VAL A 147 -10.49 -5.74 -0.69
CA VAL A 147 -10.81 -5.15 0.62
C VAL A 147 -11.78 -3.98 0.52
N GLY A 148 -12.09 -3.51 -0.70
CA GLY A 148 -13.07 -2.44 -0.91
C GLY A 148 -13.25 -2.09 -2.37
N GLY A 149 -14.35 -1.39 -2.68
CA GLY A 149 -14.69 -0.93 -4.03
C GLY A 149 -15.33 -1.98 -4.93
N PRO A 150 -16.04 -1.52 -5.99
CA PRO A 150 -16.67 -2.41 -6.94
C PRO A 150 -15.62 -3.13 -7.80
N LEU A 151 -15.85 -4.41 -8.06
CA LEU A 151 -15.05 -5.18 -9.00
C LEU A 151 -15.32 -4.72 -10.44
N PRO A 152 -14.33 -4.85 -11.35
CA PRO A 152 -14.53 -4.53 -12.76
C PRO A 152 -15.67 -5.32 -13.39
N PRO A 153 -16.42 -4.74 -14.36
CA PRO A 153 -17.40 -5.48 -15.11
C PRO A 153 -16.73 -6.55 -15.99
N GLU A 154 -17.47 -7.62 -16.30
CA GLU A 154 -17.01 -8.70 -17.16
C GLU A 154 -16.54 -8.16 -18.53
N GLY A 155 -15.41 -8.66 -19.01
CA GLY A 155 -14.78 -8.22 -20.26
C GLY A 155 -14.01 -6.91 -20.18
N ALA A 156 -14.03 -6.19 -19.06
CA ALA A 156 -13.29 -4.94 -18.93
C ALA A 156 -11.77 -5.15 -18.96
N PRO A 157 -11.02 -4.37 -19.75
CA PRO A 157 -9.57 -4.33 -19.64
C PRO A 157 -9.17 -3.81 -18.26
N CYS A 158 -8.13 -4.41 -17.67
CA CYS A 158 -7.71 -4.12 -16.32
C CYS A 158 -6.36 -3.42 -16.28
N HIS A 159 -6.20 -2.52 -15.32
CA HIS A 159 -4.94 -1.86 -15.00
C HIS A 159 -4.73 -1.92 -13.48
N THR A 160 -3.48 -1.90 -13.07
CA THR A 160 -3.13 -1.85 -11.65
C THR A 160 -2.42 -0.55 -11.31
N LEU A 161 -2.72 -0.02 -10.10
CA LEU A 161 -1.87 0.95 -9.42
C LEU A 161 -1.23 0.20 -8.24
N THR A 162 0.08 0.15 -8.23
CA THR A 162 0.84 -0.54 -7.19
C THR A 162 1.54 0.51 -6.31
N PRO A 163 1.49 0.41 -4.97
CA PRO A 163 2.22 1.32 -4.11
C PRO A 163 3.71 1.38 -4.48
N PRO A 164 4.35 2.56 -4.45
CA PRO A 164 5.78 2.68 -4.70
C PRO A 164 6.57 1.81 -3.71
N GLY A 165 7.60 1.15 -4.17
CA GLY A 165 8.37 0.19 -3.37
C GLY A 165 7.73 -1.20 -3.25
N ALA A 166 6.55 -1.43 -3.83
CA ALA A 166 5.95 -2.76 -3.92
C ALA A 166 6.45 -3.56 -5.13
N ASP A 167 7.13 -2.93 -6.09
CA ASP A 167 7.80 -3.64 -7.18
C ASP A 167 8.95 -4.51 -6.63
N ALA A 168 9.27 -5.58 -7.36
CA ALA A 168 10.23 -6.59 -6.92
C ALA A 168 11.64 -6.00 -6.66
N ALA A 169 12.09 -5.08 -7.51
CA ALA A 169 13.43 -4.50 -7.39
C ALA A 169 13.54 -3.57 -6.17
N SER A 170 12.57 -2.67 -5.98
CA SER A 170 12.53 -1.78 -4.81
C SER A 170 12.38 -2.56 -3.51
N LEU A 171 11.57 -3.61 -3.51
CA LEU A 171 11.40 -4.46 -2.34
C LEU A 171 12.67 -5.28 -2.03
N ALA A 172 13.37 -5.77 -3.05
CA ALA A 172 14.66 -6.45 -2.88
C ALA A 172 15.73 -5.49 -2.32
N ALA A 173 15.79 -4.25 -2.82
CA ALA A 173 16.68 -3.22 -2.28
C ALA A 173 16.36 -2.89 -0.82
N PHE A 174 15.08 -2.74 -0.48
CA PHE A 174 14.63 -2.55 0.90
C PHE A 174 15.06 -3.71 1.81
N TRP A 175 14.84 -4.96 1.39
CA TRP A 175 15.27 -6.13 2.17
C TRP A 175 16.79 -6.19 2.34
N ALA A 176 17.55 -5.83 1.31
CA ALA A 176 19.01 -5.76 1.41
C ALA A 176 19.46 -4.74 2.45
N GLU A 177 18.85 -3.55 2.49
CA GLU A 177 19.13 -2.52 3.48
C GLU A 177 18.71 -2.95 4.88
N LEU A 178 17.51 -3.51 5.04
CA LEU A 178 16.99 -4.02 6.32
C LEU A 178 17.93 -5.07 6.95
N LEU A 179 18.36 -6.03 6.14
CA LEU A 179 19.27 -7.10 6.61
C LEU A 179 20.65 -6.54 6.96
N ALA A 180 21.16 -5.60 6.17
CA ALA A 180 22.45 -4.95 6.45
C ALA A 180 22.41 -4.13 7.75
N LEU A 181 21.33 -3.37 7.99
CA LEU A 181 21.11 -2.61 9.23
C LEU A 181 20.97 -3.54 10.44
N THR A 182 20.16 -4.60 10.30
CA THR A 182 19.96 -5.59 11.36
C THR A 182 21.26 -6.31 11.70
N HIS A 183 22.06 -6.69 10.70
CA HIS A 183 23.34 -7.39 10.91
C HIS A 183 24.34 -6.56 11.71
N ARG A 184 24.33 -5.23 11.56
CA ARG A 184 25.17 -4.32 12.34
C ARG A 184 24.84 -4.33 13.83
N SER A 185 23.57 -4.59 14.17
CA SER A 185 23.08 -4.64 15.55
C SER A 185 23.13 -6.04 16.14
N ALA A 186 22.96 -7.07 15.32
CA ALA A 186 22.96 -8.47 15.71
C ALA A 186 23.47 -9.33 14.55
N PRO A 187 24.55 -10.13 14.74
CA PRO A 187 25.11 -10.96 13.68
C PRO A 187 24.11 -12.01 13.21
N LEU A 188 23.63 -11.87 11.97
CA LEU A 188 22.53 -12.70 11.44
C LEU A 188 22.98 -14.07 10.91
N ASP A 189 24.18 -14.20 10.41
CA ASP A 189 24.59 -15.27 9.47
C ASP A 189 24.31 -16.68 9.96
N GLU A 190 24.66 -16.99 11.20
CA GLU A 190 24.45 -18.34 11.77
C GLU A 190 22.96 -18.61 12.02
N ALA A 191 22.28 -17.66 12.64
CA ALA A 191 20.86 -17.75 12.95
C ALA A 191 20.03 -17.84 11.65
N TRP A 192 20.36 -17.01 10.65
CA TRP A 192 19.74 -17.04 9.32
C TRP A 192 19.88 -18.41 8.67
N ARG A 193 21.11 -18.93 8.57
CA ARG A 193 21.36 -20.25 7.97
C ARG A 193 20.56 -21.36 8.65
N ALA A 194 20.52 -21.38 9.98
CA ALA A 194 19.77 -22.38 10.74
C ALA A 194 18.25 -22.27 10.49
N VAL A 195 17.74 -21.06 10.34
CA VAL A 195 16.32 -20.81 10.02
C VAL A 195 16.01 -21.21 8.59
N CYS A 196 16.87 -20.88 7.61
CA CYS A 196 16.70 -21.26 6.21
C CYS A 196 16.63 -22.80 6.05
N VAL A 197 17.52 -23.54 6.70
CA VAL A 197 17.46 -25.02 6.69
C VAL A 197 16.12 -25.53 7.22
N ARG A 198 15.58 -24.93 8.28
CA ARG A 198 14.28 -25.32 8.83
C ARG A 198 13.11 -24.99 7.90
N LEU A 199 13.16 -23.85 7.22
CA LEU A 199 12.08 -23.35 6.36
C LEU A 199 12.16 -23.83 4.92
N SER A 200 13.24 -24.52 4.51
CA SER A 200 13.45 -24.97 3.12
C SER A 200 12.36 -25.92 2.59
N ALA A 201 11.70 -26.66 3.49
CA ALA A 201 10.59 -27.52 3.11
C ALA A 201 9.33 -26.72 2.70
N GLU A 202 9.10 -25.56 3.31
CA GLU A 202 7.96 -24.66 3.01
C GLU A 202 8.32 -23.62 1.95
N HIS A 203 9.59 -23.19 1.94
CA HIS A 203 10.15 -22.19 1.04
C HIS A 203 11.41 -22.74 0.36
N PRO A 204 11.28 -23.50 -0.75
CA PRO A 204 12.42 -24.13 -1.41
C PRO A 204 13.55 -23.18 -1.79
N CYS A 205 13.24 -21.92 -2.11
CA CYS A 205 14.24 -20.89 -2.42
C CYS A 205 15.18 -20.53 -1.26
N LEU A 206 14.84 -20.93 -0.02
CA LEU A 206 15.72 -20.79 1.16
C LEU A 206 16.69 -21.96 1.33
N ASP A 207 16.62 -23.00 0.48
CA ASP A 207 17.57 -24.12 0.59
C ASP A 207 19.00 -23.61 0.39
N PRO A 208 19.89 -23.79 1.38
CA PRO A 208 21.27 -23.34 1.29
C PRO A 208 22.06 -23.96 0.11
N PHE A 209 21.62 -25.10 -0.42
CA PHE A 209 22.24 -25.75 -1.56
C PHE A 209 21.78 -25.16 -2.89
N ALA A 210 20.51 -24.70 -2.99
CA ALA A 210 19.99 -24.03 -4.17
C ALA A 210 20.63 -22.65 -4.39
N ARG A 211 20.98 -21.94 -3.30
CA ARG A 211 21.59 -20.61 -3.32
C ARG A 211 20.78 -19.51 -3.99
N GLU A 212 19.48 -19.71 -4.14
CA GLU A 212 18.58 -18.75 -4.78
C GLU A 212 18.39 -17.49 -3.90
N VAL A 213 18.32 -17.68 -2.57
CA VAL A 213 18.29 -16.63 -1.57
C VAL A 213 19.44 -16.84 -0.60
N THR A 214 20.40 -15.93 -0.58
CA THR A 214 21.53 -16.01 0.35
C THR A 214 21.71 -14.70 1.14
N VAL A 215 22.05 -14.83 2.42
CA VAL A 215 22.46 -13.71 3.27
C VAL A 215 23.81 -14.04 3.87
N GLN A 216 24.79 -13.17 3.63
CA GLN A 216 26.13 -13.31 4.17
C GLN A 216 26.70 -11.94 4.54
N GLY A 217 27.14 -11.78 5.78
CA GLY A 217 27.59 -10.49 6.30
C GLY A 217 26.49 -9.41 6.22
N GLY A 218 25.24 -9.80 6.39
CA GLY A 218 24.07 -8.93 6.25
C GLY A 218 23.75 -8.53 4.81
N ARG A 219 24.44 -9.06 3.81
CA ARG A 219 24.20 -8.78 2.40
C ARG A 219 23.26 -9.82 1.81
N LEU A 220 22.12 -9.36 1.30
CA LEU A 220 21.17 -10.17 0.54
C LEU A 220 21.65 -10.34 -0.90
N ARG A 221 21.56 -11.55 -1.41
CA ARG A 221 21.66 -11.89 -2.82
C ARG A 221 20.45 -12.74 -3.19
N LEU A 222 19.74 -12.31 -4.21
CA LEU A 222 18.65 -13.05 -4.85
C LEU A 222 19.12 -13.49 -6.24
N GLU A 223 18.74 -14.69 -6.65
CA GLU A 223 18.95 -15.14 -8.04
C GLU A 223 18.09 -14.27 -8.97
N PRO A 224 18.61 -13.76 -10.10
CA PRO A 224 17.90 -12.83 -10.97
C PRO A 224 16.56 -13.33 -11.50
N ASP A 225 16.46 -14.63 -11.75
CA ASP A 225 15.26 -15.26 -12.31
C ASP A 225 14.28 -15.78 -11.25
N LEU A 226 14.57 -15.57 -9.96
CA LEU A 226 13.70 -16.03 -8.88
C LEU A 226 12.44 -15.17 -8.79
N PRO A 227 11.23 -15.76 -8.95
CA PRO A 227 9.98 -15.03 -8.90
C PRO A 227 9.75 -14.33 -7.56
N ALA A 228 9.21 -13.10 -7.62
CA ALA A 228 8.98 -12.31 -6.41
C ALA A 228 7.97 -12.95 -5.45
N GLU A 229 6.99 -13.67 -5.99
CA GLU A 229 6.00 -14.43 -5.22
C GLU A 229 6.60 -15.57 -4.39
N GLU A 230 7.78 -16.07 -4.73
CA GLU A 230 8.49 -17.09 -3.97
C GLU A 230 9.37 -16.49 -2.87
N TRP A 231 10.21 -15.50 -3.20
CA TRP A 231 11.15 -14.96 -2.22
C TRP A 231 10.54 -13.99 -1.20
N ARG A 232 9.43 -13.28 -1.52
CA ARG A 232 8.79 -12.32 -0.60
C ARG A 232 8.33 -12.99 0.71
N PRO A 233 7.46 -14.02 0.68
CA PRO A 233 7.04 -14.70 1.89
C PRO A 233 8.20 -15.41 2.59
N ALA A 234 9.15 -15.95 1.80
CA ALA A 234 10.32 -16.63 2.32
C ALA A 234 11.23 -15.72 3.14
N LEU A 235 11.56 -14.51 2.63
CA LEU A 235 12.36 -13.52 3.34
C LEU A 235 11.70 -13.07 4.64
N LEU A 236 10.38 -12.82 4.62
CA LEU A 236 9.65 -12.44 5.82
C LEU A 236 9.67 -13.53 6.89
N ALA A 237 9.42 -14.79 6.50
CA ALA A 237 9.45 -15.93 7.40
C ALA A 237 10.86 -16.16 7.97
N ALA A 238 11.90 -16.10 7.11
CA ALA A 238 13.28 -16.25 7.50
C ALA A 238 13.74 -15.13 8.46
N PHE A 239 13.39 -13.88 8.17
CA PHE A 239 13.74 -12.73 9.00
C PHE A 239 13.09 -12.82 10.38
N ARG A 240 11.77 -13.06 10.45
CA ARG A 240 11.06 -13.25 11.73
C ARG A 240 11.62 -14.41 12.53
N GLY A 241 11.87 -15.54 11.89
CA GLY A 241 12.48 -16.70 12.52
C GLY A 241 13.90 -16.43 13.05
N THR A 242 14.68 -15.63 12.32
CA THR A 242 16.03 -15.23 12.72
C THR A 242 16.01 -14.31 13.93
N LEU A 243 15.15 -13.29 13.93
CA LEU A 243 14.97 -12.41 15.09
C LEU A 243 14.53 -13.19 16.34
N ALA A 244 13.57 -14.09 16.19
CA ALA A 244 13.11 -14.95 17.28
C ALA A 244 14.24 -15.83 17.84
N ARG A 245 15.08 -16.40 16.97
CA ARG A 245 16.22 -17.21 17.38
C ARG A 245 17.30 -16.41 18.12
N LEU A 246 17.49 -15.15 17.72
CA LEU A 246 18.43 -14.23 18.36
C LEU A 246 17.86 -13.60 19.65
N GLY A 247 16.56 -13.76 19.92
CA GLY A 247 15.88 -13.09 21.03
C GLY A 247 15.78 -11.57 20.86
N VAL A 248 15.85 -11.07 19.62
CA VAL A 248 15.80 -9.66 19.27
C VAL A 248 14.39 -9.29 18.79
N ARG A 249 13.81 -8.23 19.35
CA ARG A 249 12.53 -7.71 18.86
C ARG A 249 12.75 -6.69 17.76
N LEU A 250 11.89 -6.70 16.74
CA LEU A 250 11.92 -5.76 15.64
C LEU A 250 11.89 -4.29 16.12
N ALA A 251 11.19 -4.03 17.24
CA ALA A 251 11.08 -2.70 17.84
C ALA A 251 12.41 -2.17 18.39
N ASP A 252 13.32 -3.05 18.79
CA ASP A 252 14.59 -2.69 19.42
C ASP A 252 15.71 -2.40 18.39
N LEU A 253 15.44 -2.65 17.10
CA LEU A 253 16.39 -2.39 16.02
C LEU A 253 16.35 -0.91 15.58
N PRO A 254 17.48 -0.33 15.19
CA PRO A 254 17.60 1.07 14.72
C PRO A 254 17.10 1.23 13.29
N LEU A 255 15.80 0.98 13.06
CA LEU A 255 15.17 0.94 11.74
C LEU A 255 14.20 2.11 11.51
N ALA A 256 14.36 3.23 12.22
CA ALA A 256 13.43 4.36 12.16
C ALA A 256 13.25 4.90 10.74
N GLU A 257 14.32 5.02 9.96
CA GLU A 257 14.30 5.49 8.58
C GLU A 257 13.58 4.53 7.62
N LEU A 258 13.72 3.22 7.86
CA LEU A 258 13.05 2.20 7.04
C LEU A 258 11.54 2.10 7.32
N ARG A 259 11.12 2.35 8.56
CA ARG A 259 9.70 2.27 8.95
C ARG A 259 8.83 3.29 8.23
N GLY A 260 9.41 4.40 7.79
CA GLY A 260 8.70 5.41 7.01
C GLY A 260 8.59 5.10 5.52
N GLN A 261 9.25 4.07 5.03
CA GLN A 261 9.22 3.70 3.61
C GLN A 261 7.97 2.86 3.27
N ALA A 262 7.38 3.07 2.09
CA ALA A 262 6.26 2.26 1.60
C ALA A 262 6.61 0.77 1.51
N ALA A 263 7.87 0.45 1.26
CA ALA A 263 8.39 -0.92 1.22
C ALA A 263 8.29 -1.66 2.56
N TRP A 264 8.20 -0.93 3.71
CA TRP A 264 8.02 -1.54 5.03
C TRP A 264 6.71 -2.34 5.10
N SER A 265 5.60 -1.71 4.74
CA SER A 265 4.27 -2.37 4.66
C SER A 265 4.26 -3.46 3.58
N ALA A 266 4.85 -3.16 2.40
CA ALA A 266 4.95 -4.13 1.30
C ALA A 266 5.77 -5.38 1.67
N ALA A 267 6.72 -5.26 2.61
CA ALA A 267 7.49 -6.38 3.15
C ALA A 267 6.74 -7.17 4.26
N GLY A 268 5.55 -6.72 4.68
CA GLY A 268 4.77 -7.36 5.74
C GLY A 268 5.35 -7.20 7.15
N LEU A 269 6.13 -6.12 7.38
CA LEU A 269 6.83 -5.87 8.64
C LEU A 269 6.02 -5.06 9.65
N GLU A 270 4.75 -4.77 9.37
CA GLU A 270 3.86 -4.11 10.31
C GLU A 270 3.78 -4.92 11.61
N ALA A 271 3.71 -4.21 12.74
CA ALA A 271 3.55 -4.86 14.02
C ALA A 271 2.22 -5.63 14.04
N PRO A 272 2.19 -6.86 14.58
CA PRO A 272 0.95 -7.57 14.79
C PRO A 272 0.03 -6.84 15.77
#